data_ab972953b408a0544fc2c08b283d81a8
#
_entry.id   ab972953b408a0544fc2c08b283d81a8
#
_cell.length_a   1.000
_cell.length_b   1.000
_cell.length_c   1.000
_cell.angle_alpha   90.00
_cell.angle_beta   90.00
_cell.angle_gamma   90.00
#
_symmetry.space_group_name_H-M   'P 1'
#
loop_
_entity.id
_entity.type
_entity.pdbx_description
1 polymer ?
#
loop_
_entity_poly.entity_id
_entity_poly.type
_entity_poly.pdbx_seq_one_letter_code
_entity_poly.pdbx_strand_id
1 'polypeptide(L)'
;MHRREAAGSRHEALEAMDKRPESGDDRRMKPVTLSLALTLIGAGSALAAPQNPPARPLLVTVDDLPLTGAAPDSPAERRALTRAHLQALKAQGIHAVGLVTWKNLRGPEDVELLKMWLDAGHELGNHSEQHLSYTATPIETYRADIERGRARLQELLTPRGRKVRFFRFPFLREGDTEEKLEAMRRYLAESGQANLAVTIDDQDWSFDRPWVEARRAGKGRQQELLAADYQAALRLAVRHHERAGDQLLGRPAPQVLLLHANSIGASEWPQLFAWLAETGHRFASADEVLADPAFAELPRVMAPYGYGLWDRLGQLRDQAEAQQAVATLLSTQAEAWTAGDLQAFCSVYAEDALFISPSGQTRGRLAVLERYQKRYPDQAARGALTLEVIEMRPFSGVEVTPQGDAVPGGVHGLSVAARWTLRYPDRAPASGLTLLVLRRDGKAWRIVQDASF
;
A
#
# COMPACT_ATOMS: atom_id res chain seq x y z
N MET A 1 -32.09 -25.15 -26.30
CA MET A 1 -32.25 -26.39 -25.51
C MET A 1 -30.90 -26.70 -24.87
N HIS A 2 -30.78 -26.81 -23.59
CA HIS A 2 -29.66 -26.99 -22.67
C HIS A 2 -29.28 -25.71 -21.90
N ARG A 3 -30.09 -25.40 -20.92
CA ARG A 3 -29.75 -24.73 -19.66
C ARG A 3 -30.74 -25.24 -18.58
N ARG A 4 -30.31 -26.24 -17.83
CA ARG A 4 -30.86 -26.65 -16.50
C ARG A 4 -30.02 -27.86 -16.07
N GLU A 5 -29.09 -27.62 -15.13
CA GLU A 5 -28.52 -28.60 -14.22
C GLU A 5 -27.26 -28.02 -13.59
N ALA A 6 -27.42 -27.27 -12.52
CA ALA A 6 -26.39 -26.97 -11.51
C ALA A 6 -27.01 -26.18 -10.34
N ALA A 7 -28.02 -26.77 -9.69
CA ALA A 7 -28.63 -26.21 -8.47
C ALA A 7 -29.08 -27.33 -7.51
N GLY A 8 -28.19 -28.29 -7.23
CA GLY A 8 -28.53 -29.44 -6.45
C GLY A 8 -27.49 -30.02 -5.51
N SER A 9 -26.40 -29.25 -5.16
CA SER A 9 -25.38 -29.87 -4.31
C SER A 9 -24.86 -28.99 -3.14
N ARG A 10 -25.64 -28.05 -2.65
CA ARG A 10 -25.25 -27.20 -1.50
C ARG A 10 -26.14 -27.33 -0.26
N HIS A 11 -27.09 -28.27 -0.23
CA HIS A 11 -27.99 -28.39 0.91
C HIS A 11 -27.70 -29.61 1.81
N GLU A 12 -26.81 -30.51 1.45
CA GLU A 12 -26.49 -31.71 2.25
C GLU A 12 -25.26 -31.62 3.15
N ALA A 13 -24.54 -30.50 3.15
CA ALA A 13 -23.29 -30.31 3.93
C ALA A 13 -23.49 -29.58 5.28
N LEU A 14 -24.71 -29.25 5.68
CA LEU A 14 -24.98 -28.43 6.89
C LEU A 14 -25.67 -29.19 8.03
N GLU A 15 -26.01 -30.49 7.89
CA GLU A 15 -26.69 -31.26 8.93
C GLU A 15 -25.80 -32.24 9.74
N ALA A 16 -24.49 -32.22 9.58
CA ALA A 16 -23.61 -33.23 10.20
C ALA A 16 -22.74 -32.73 11.38
N MET A 17 -23.04 -31.60 12.01
CA MET A 17 -22.24 -31.07 13.14
C MET A 17 -23.09 -30.70 14.37
N ASP A 18 -23.98 -31.57 14.81
CA ASP A 18 -24.61 -31.43 16.13
C ASP A 18 -24.79 -32.80 16.82
N LYS A 19 -23.69 -33.32 17.36
CA LYS A 19 -23.75 -34.37 18.42
C LYS A 19 -22.49 -34.28 19.28
N ARG A 20 -22.62 -33.68 20.45
CA ARG A 20 -21.65 -33.83 21.56
C ARG A 20 -22.04 -35.06 22.38
N PRO A 21 -21.10 -35.90 22.83
CA PRO A 21 -21.35 -36.89 23.86
C PRO A 21 -21.15 -36.28 25.25
N GLU A 22 -22.14 -36.46 26.10
CA GLU A 22 -22.03 -36.29 27.55
C GLU A 22 -21.26 -37.49 28.12
N SER A 23 -20.24 -37.24 28.96
CA SER A 23 -19.82 -38.21 29.97
C SER A 23 -19.25 -37.44 31.17
N GLY A 24 -19.93 -37.60 32.30
CA GLY A 24 -19.51 -37.06 33.57
C GLY A 24 -18.36 -37.84 34.20
N ASP A 25 -17.55 -37.19 34.96
CA ASP A 25 -16.85 -37.75 36.13
C ASP A 25 -16.63 -36.66 37.19
N ASP A 26 -17.33 -36.85 38.30
CA ASP A 26 -17.38 -35.99 39.46
C ASP A 26 -16.24 -36.41 40.41
N ARG A 27 -15.11 -35.75 40.43
CA ARG A 27 -14.07 -35.91 41.47
C ARG A 27 -13.80 -34.60 42.14
N ARG A 28 -14.44 -34.43 43.30
CA ARG A 28 -14.13 -33.40 44.29
C ARG A 28 -12.67 -33.47 44.77
N MET A 29 -11.91 -32.44 44.50
CA MET A 29 -10.59 -32.22 45.11
C MET A 29 -10.76 -31.25 46.32
N LYS A 30 -10.26 -31.69 47.46
CA LYS A 30 -10.23 -30.93 48.71
C LYS A 30 -9.19 -29.80 48.61
N PRO A 31 -9.42 -28.64 49.29
CA PRO A 31 -8.44 -27.55 49.26
C PRO A 31 -7.25 -27.86 50.18
N VAL A 32 -6.06 -27.73 49.66
CA VAL A 32 -4.79 -27.71 50.42
C VAL A 32 -4.49 -26.26 50.73
N THR A 33 -4.60 -25.90 51.99
CA THR A 33 -4.17 -24.57 52.52
C THR A 33 -2.67 -24.55 52.67
N LEU A 34 -1.97 -23.80 51.84
CA LEU A 34 -0.55 -23.50 51.98
C LEU A 34 -0.43 -22.09 52.52
N SER A 35 -0.07 -21.98 53.81
CA SER A 35 0.25 -20.68 54.48
C SER A 35 1.64 -20.25 54.01
N LEU A 36 1.72 -19.20 53.23
CA LEU A 36 2.97 -18.51 52.88
C LEU A 36 3.07 -17.24 53.72
N ALA A 37 4.05 -17.19 54.61
CA ALA A 37 4.37 -15.98 55.35
C ALA A 37 4.98 -14.93 54.41
N LEU A 38 4.30 -13.82 54.22
CA LEU A 38 4.78 -12.70 53.41
C LEU A 38 5.60 -11.74 54.29
N THR A 39 6.91 -11.72 54.10
CA THR A 39 7.80 -10.69 54.67
C THR A 39 7.66 -9.43 53.79
N LEU A 40 7.02 -8.39 54.30
CA LEU A 40 6.96 -7.07 53.67
C LEU A 40 8.34 -6.40 53.71
N ILE A 41 9.06 -6.38 52.58
CA ILE A 41 10.13 -5.42 52.36
C ILE A 41 9.50 -4.28 51.55
N GLY A 42 9.27 -3.15 52.20
CA GLY A 42 8.78 -1.93 51.60
C GLY A 42 9.85 -1.28 50.72
N ALA A 43 9.75 -1.50 49.39
CA ALA A 43 10.33 -0.60 48.41
C ALA A 43 9.16 -0.05 47.56
N GLY A 44 8.78 1.16 47.86
CA GLY A 44 7.75 1.89 47.12
C GLY A 44 8.23 2.21 45.72
N SER A 45 8.09 1.26 44.81
CA SER A 45 8.07 1.56 43.36
C SER A 45 6.68 2.10 43.04
N ALA A 46 6.58 3.40 42.92
CA ALA A 46 5.39 4.01 42.32
C ALA A 46 5.22 3.37 40.94
N LEU A 47 4.20 2.52 40.84
CA LEU A 47 3.72 2.07 39.50
C LEU A 47 3.35 3.35 38.75
N ALA A 48 4.20 3.73 37.78
CA ALA A 48 3.85 4.77 36.83
C ALA A 48 2.49 4.39 36.23
N ALA A 49 1.52 5.29 36.32
CA ALA A 49 0.24 5.11 35.65
C ALA A 49 0.52 4.75 34.19
N PRO A 50 -0.24 3.85 33.56
CA PRO A 50 -0.05 3.52 32.17
C PRO A 50 -0.11 4.84 31.38
N GLN A 51 1.02 5.26 30.84
CA GLN A 51 1.06 6.41 29.95
C GLN A 51 0.21 6.03 28.75
N ASN A 52 -0.86 6.77 28.51
CA ASN A 52 -1.59 6.63 27.26
C ASN A 52 -0.56 6.70 26.12
N PRO A 53 -0.62 5.80 25.15
CA PRO A 53 0.28 5.88 24.01
C PRO A 53 0.20 7.30 23.42
N PRO A 54 1.32 7.87 22.95
CA PRO A 54 1.32 9.22 22.39
C PRO A 54 0.26 9.32 21.30
N ALA A 55 -0.55 10.39 21.36
CA ALA A 55 -1.62 10.59 20.41
C ALA A 55 -1.07 10.62 18.98
N ARG A 56 -1.65 9.83 18.09
CA ARG A 56 -1.22 9.71 16.68
C ARG A 56 -1.69 10.92 15.87
N PRO A 57 -0.78 11.72 15.27
CA PRO A 57 -1.18 12.81 14.39
C PRO A 57 -1.90 12.29 13.15
N LEU A 58 -3.04 12.88 12.82
CA LEU A 58 -3.86 12.52 11.66
C LEU A 58 -4.34 13.79 10.96
N LEU A 59 -3.95 13.94 9.70
CA LEU A 59 -4.47 14.95 8.79
C LEU A 59 -5.69 14.39 8.05
N VAL A 60 -6.81 15.10 8.12
CA VAL A 60 -7.99 14.80 7.29
C VAL A 60 -7.87 15.55 5.97
N THR A 61 -8.03 14.84 4.87
CA THR A 61 -8.07 15.40 3.52
C THR A 61 -9.35 14.94 2.81
N VAL A 62 -9.91 15.82 1.98
CA VAL A 62 -11.17 15.56 1.30
C VAL A 62 -11.01 15.84 -0.19
N ASP A 63 -11.06 14.81 -0.98
CA ASP A 63 -10.89 14.89 -2.42
C ASP A 63 -12.21 15.24 -3.13
N ASP A 64 -12.09 15.65 -4.37
CA ASP A 64 -13.19 15.90 -5.29
C ASP A 64 -14.17 17.00 -4.88
N LEU A 65 -13.66 18.04 -4.18
CA LEU A 65 -14.48 19.21 -3.90
C LEU A 65 -14.99 19.89 -5.20
N PRO A 66 -16.18 20.55 -5.18
CA PRO A 66 -17.02 20.80 -3.99
C PRO A 66 -17.84 19.61 -3.51
N LEU A 67 -18.25 18.71 -4.41
CA LEU A 67 -19.02 17.49 -4.11
C LEU A 67 -18.85 16.48 -5.22
N THR A 68 -18.84 15.20 -4.88
CA THR A 68 -18.69 14.08 -5.81
C THR A 68 -19.72 12.96 -5.62
N GLY A 69 -19.59 11.86 -6.36
CA GLY A 69 -20.44 10.67 -6.25
C GLY A 69 -21.87 10.93 -6.68
N ALA A 70 -22.81 10.41 -5.90
CA ALA A 70 -24.26 10.60 -6.12
C ALA A 70 -24.81 11.88 -5.49
N ALA A 71 -23.99 12.97 -5.49
CA ALA A 71 -24.37 14.26 -4.94
C ALA A 71 -25.65 14.82 -5.61
N PRO A 72 -26.50 15.53 -4.86
CA PRO A 72 -27.76 16.08 -5.37
C PRO A 72 -27.52 17.16 -6.44
N ASP A 73 -28.53 17.36 -7.29
CA ASP A 73 -28.50 18.38 -8.36
C ASP A 73 -28.90 19.77 -7.88
N SER A 74 -29.82 19.82 -6.92
CA SER A 74 -30.36 21.08 -6.39
C SER A 74 -29.27 21.89 -5.66
N PRO A 75 -29.05 23.19 -5.99
CA PRO A 75 -28.10 24.05 -5.30
C PRO A 75 -28.35 24.13 -3.79
N ALA A 76 -29.60 24.12 -3.35
CA ALA A 76 -29.96 24.14 -1.94
C ALA A 76 -29.51 22.85 -1.21
N GLU A 77 -29.73 21.70 -1.82
CA GLU A 77 -29.29 20.40 -1.26
C GLU A 77 -27.77 20.27 -1.29
N ARG A 78 -27.10 20.72 -2.35
CA ARG A 78 -25.62 20.75 -2.42
C ARG A 78 -25.03 21.60 -1.30
N ARG A 79 -25.61 22.78 -1.07
CA ARG A 79 -25.23 23.65 0.05
C ARG A 79 -25.49 22.99 1.41
N ALA A 80 -26.63 22.33 1.58
CA ALA A 80 -26.96 21.59 2.80
C ALA A 80 -25.96 20.44 3.06
N LEU A 81 -25.59 19.70 2.02
CA LEU A 81 -24.59 18.61 2.08
C LEU A 81 -23.21 19.15 2.48
N THR A 82 -22.77 20.25 1.86
CA THR A 82 -21.51 20.93 2.23
C THR A 82 -21.53 21.39 3.69
N ARG A 83 -22.65 21.94 4.17
CA ARG A 83 -22.78 22.31 5.59
C ARG A 83 -22.64 21.10 6.53
N ALA A 84 -23.21 19.96 6.16
CA ALA A 84 -23.10 18.75 6.97
C ALA A 84 -21.64 18.29 7.10
N HIS A 85 -20.86 18.28 5.99
CA HIS A 85 -19.43 18.00 6.04
C HIS A 85 -18.68 18.97 6.97
N LEU A 86 -18.89 20.28 6.80
CA LEU A 86 -18.23 21.31 7.60
C LEU A 86 -18.62 21.23 9.09
N GLN A 87 -19.88 20.87 9.39
CA GLN A 87 -20.32 20.64 10.77
C GLN A 87 -19.63 19.44 11.41
N ALA A 88 -19.47 18.33 10.68
CA ALA A 88 -18.77 17.15 11.18
C ALA A 88 -17.30 17.47 11.50
N LEU A 89 -16.60 18.19 10.61
CA LEU A 89 -15.23 18.63 10.83
C LEU A 89 -15.14 19.60 12.03
N LYS A 90 -16.03 20.58 12.11
CA LYS A 90 -16.05 21.56 13.19
C LYS A 90 -16.28 20.92 14.57
N ALA A 91 -17.14 19.90 14.65
CA ALA A 91 -17.48 19.22 15.91
C ALA A 91 -16.24 18.62 16.61
N GLN A 92 -15.20 18.29 15.86
CA GLN A 92 -13.94 17.74 16.37
C GLN A 92 -12.75 18.72 16.24
N GLY A 93 -13.00 19.98 15.87
CA GLY A 93 -11.96 20.99 15.68
C GLY A 93 -10.98 20.66 14.55
N ILE A 94 -11.43 19.92 13.53
CA ILE A 94 -10.59 19.47 12.42
C ILE A 94 -10.35 20.61 11.43
N HIS A 95 -9.09 20.85 11.09
CA HIS A 95 -8.65 21.69 9.98
C HIS A 95 -8.21 20.80 8.82
N ALA A 96 -9.08 20.60 7.85
CA ALA A 96 -8.86 19.72 6.71
C ALA A 96 -8.23 20.43 5.50
N VAL A 97 -7.63 19.64 4.59
CA VAL A 97 -7.26 20.10 3.24
C VAL A 97 -8.27 19.52 2.24
N GLY A 98 -9.02 20.38 1.57
CA GLY A 98 -9.93 19.98 0.51
C GLY A 98 -9.26 20.08 -0.86
N LEU A 99 -9.30 19.04 -1.68
CA LEU A 99 -8.68 18.98 -2.99
C LEU A 99 -9.76 19.22 -4.07
N VAL A 100 -9.61 20.32 -4.84
CA VAL A 100 -10.64 20.83 -5.75
C VAL A 100 -10.48 20.20 -7.14
N THR A 101 -11.54 19.54 -7.60
CA THR A 101 -11.69 19.07 -8.97
C THR A 101 -12.71 19.95 -9.70
N TRP A 102 -12.26 20.76 -10.64
CA TRP A 102 -13.10 21.79 -11.25
C TRP A 102 -14.25 21.23 -12.09
N LYS A 103 -14.09 20.07 -12.71
CA LYS A 103 -15.17 19.42 -13.46
C LYS A 103 -16.39 19.06 -12.60
N ASN A 104 -16.23 19.00 -11.26
CA ASN A 104 -17.31 18.69 -10.33
C ASN A 104 -18.21 19.90 -10.02
N LEU A 105 -17.83 21.11 -10.46
CA LEU A 105 -18.65 22.29 -10.35
C LEU A 105 -19.73 22.27 -11.43
N ARG A 106 -20.99 22.40 -11.04
CA ARG A 106 -22.16 22.39 -11.92
C ARG A 106 -22.61 23.79 -12.34
N GLY A 107 -22.17 24.80 -11.58
CA GLY A 107 -22.52 26.19 -11.86
C GLY A 107 -21.70 27.16 -10.99
N PRO A 108 -21.86 28.47 -11.20
CA PRO A 108 -21.13 29.46 -10.41
C PRO A 108 -21.47 29.43 -8.93
N GLU A 109 -22.65 28.95 -8.54
CA GLU A 109 -23.05 28.76 -7.15
C GLU A 109 -22.20 27.71 -6.42
N ASP A 110 -21.58 26.76 -7.12
CA ASP A 110 -20.69 25.79 -6.52
C ASP A 110 -19.33 26.38 -6.10
N VAL A 111 -18.95 27.52 -6.66
CA VAL A 111 -17.81 28.30 -6.15
C VAL A 111 -18.08 28.81 -4.73
N GLU A 112 -19.33 29.10 -4.40
CA GLU A 112 -19.71 29.48 -3.04
C GLU A 112 -19.54 28.33 -2.06
N LEU A 113 -19.70 27.06 -2.50
CA LEU A 113 -19.41 25.89 -1.66
C LEU A 113 -17.92 25.83 -1.30
N LEU A 114 -17.03 26.11 -2.26
CA LEU A 114 -15.58 26.18 -2.00
C LEU A 114 -15.24 27.34 -1.03
N LYS A 115 -15.91 28.49 -1.17
CA LYS A 115 -15.73 29.60 -0.23
C LYS A 115 -16.18 29.22 1.18
N MET A 116 -17.23 28.40 1.34
CA MET A 116 -17.67 27.91 2.66
C MET A 116 -16.57 27.10 3.35
N TRP A 117 -15.81 26.27 2.61
CA TRP A 117 -14.64 25.56 3.16
C TRP A 117 -13.57 26.54 3.67
N LEU A 118 -13.23 27.55 2.86
CA LEU A 118 -12.24 28.58 3.23
C LEU A 118 -12.69 29.41 4.44
N ASP A 119 -13.96 29.78 4.49
CA ASP A 119 -14.52 30.59 5.58
C ASP A 119 -14.65 29.79 6.89
N ALA A 120 -14.74 28.45 6.80
CA ALA A 120 -14.67 27.55 7.93
C ALA A 120 -13.22 27.29 8.42
N GLY A 121 -12.20 27.89 7.78
CA GLY A 121 -10.81 27.79 8.18
C GLY A 121 -10.02 26.65 7.55
N HIS A 122 -10.61 25.89 6.62
CA HIS A 122 -9.93 24.81 5.91
C HIS A 122 -8.99 25.33 4.83
N GLU A 123 -8.05 24.49 4.38
CA GLU A 123 -7.22 24.75 3.21
C GLU A 123 -7.85 24.16 1.96
N LEU A 124 -7.56 24.76 0.79
CA LEU A 124 -7.87 24.17 -0.49
C LEU A 124 -6.60 23.90 -1.28
N GLY A 125 -6.51 22.69 -1.83
CA GLY A 125 -5.48 22.22 -2.72
C GLY A 125 -6.04 21.89 -4.11
N ASN A 126 -5.15 21.65 -5.06
CA ASN A 126 -5.46 21.37 -6.46
C ASN A 126 -5.62 19.87 -6.69
N HIS A 127 -6.72 19.47 -7.31
CA HIS A 127 -6.96 18.09 -7.74
C HIS A 127 -7.23 18.01 -9.25
N SER A 128 -6.57 18.91 -10.01
CA SER A 128 -6.68 19.11 -11.45
C SER A 128 -8.00 19.75 -11.92
N GLU A 129 -8.09 20.05 -13.21
CA GLU A 129 -9.34 20.58 -13.79
C GLU A 129 -10.32 19.45 -14.15
N GLN A 130 -9.85 18.42 -14.87
CA GLN A 130 -10.70 17.38 -15.48
C GLN A 130 -10.61 16.03 -14.78
N HIS A 131 -9.83 15.90 -13.70
CA HIS A 131 -9.61 14.63 -12.99
C HIS A 131 -9.13 13.52 -13.92
N LEU A 132 -8.10 13.81 -14.73
CA LEU A 132 -7.54 12.86 -15.68
C LEU A 132 -6.67 11.82 -14.95
N SER A 133 -6.68 10.59 -15.45
CA SER A 133 -5.72 9.57 -14.99
C SER A 133 -4.36 9.83 -15.63
N TYR A 134 -3.32 10.09 -14.83
CA TYR A 134 -1.99 10.35 -15.36
C TYR A 134 -1.37 9.14 -16.09
N THR A 135 -1.69 7.93 -15.67
CA THR A 135 -1.28 6.71 -16.38
C THR A 135 -1.74 6.69 -17.84
N ALA A 136 -2.97 7.16 -18.09
CA ALA A 136 -3.59 7.15 -19.43
C ALA A 136 -3.39 8.45 -20.22
N THR A 137 -2.75 9.49 -19.64
CA THR A 137 -2.67 10.83 -20.21
C THR A 137 -1.22 11.20 -20.54
N PRO A 138 -0.95 11.78 -21.73
CA PRO A 138 0.37 12.32 -22.07
C PRO A 138 0.80 13.42 -21.07
N ILE A 139 2.12 13.54 -20.83
CA ILE A 139 2.72 14.45 -19.84
C ILE A 139 2.23 15.89 -20.01
N GLU A 140 2.34 16.45 -21.22
CA GLU A 140 2.00 17.85 -21.47
C GLU A 140 0.49 18.12 -21.33
N THR A 141 -0.36 17.16 -21.73
CA THR A 141 -1.82 17.26 -21.56
C THR A 141 -2.18 17.27 -20.08
N TYR A 142 -1.55 16.38 -19.30
CA TYR A 142 -1.79 16.28 -17.87
C TYR A 142 -1.28 17.51 -17.11
N ARG A 143 -0.09 18.00 -17.47
CA ARG A 143 0.50 19.23 -16.93
C ARG A 143 -0.41 20.43 -17.18
N ALA A 144 -0.92 20.58 -18.41
CA ALA A 144 -1.86 21.64 -18.76
C ALA A 144 -3.16 21.56 -17.95
N ASP A 145 -3.65 20.36 -17.66
CA ASP A 145 -4.83 20.13 -16.84
C ASP A 145 -4.63 20.55 -15.39
N ILE A 146 -3.50 20.19 -14.80
CA ILE A 146 -3.12 20.60 -13.44
C ILE A 146 -2.99 22.14 -13.38
N GLU A 147 -2.31 22.74 -14.36
CA GLU A 147 -2.08 24.19 -14.38
C GLU A 147 -3.39 24.99 -14.48
N ARG A 148 -4.34 24.55 -15.31
CA ARG A 148 -5.66 25.20 -15.36
C ARG A 148 -6.39 25.12 -14.03
N GLY A 149 -6.37 23.93 -13.39
CA GLY A 149 -6.94 23.76 -12.06
C GLY A 149 -6.29 24.66 -11.01
N ARG A 150 -4.94 24.73 -11.03
CA ARG A 150 -4.15 25.59 -10.15
C ARG A 150 -4.46 27.06 -10.33
N ALA A 151 -4.50 27.54 -11.57
CA ALA A 151 -4.76 28.95 -11.88
C ALA A 151 -6.12 29.41 -11.36
N ARG A 152 -7.17 28.63 -11.63
CA ARG A 152 -8.54 28.91 -11.14
C ARG A 152 -8.60 28.89 -9.60
N LEU A 153 -7.91 27.95 -8.96
CA LEU A 153 -7.87 27.90 -7.51
C LEU A 153 -7.10 29.09 -6.94
N GLN A 154 -6.01 29.51 -7.58
CA GLN A 154 -5.25 30.67 -7.15
C GLN A 154 -6.07 31.98 -7.22
N GLU A 155 -6.93 32.14 -8.24
CA GLU A 155 -7.87 33.28 -8.33
C GLU A 155 -8.80 33.32 -7.11
N LEU A 156 -9.29 32.16 -6.64
CA LEU A 156 -10.13 32.05 -5.45
C LEU A 156 -9.36 32.35 -4.14
N LEU A 157 -8.09 31.99 -4.07
CA LEU A 157 -7.26 32.12 -2.88
C LEU A 157 -6.62 33.51 -2.74
N THR A 158 -6.31 34.19 -3.86
CA THR A 158 -5.61 35.48 -3.88
C THR A 158 -6.26 36.56 -3.02
N PRO A 159 -7.62 36.76 -3.04
CA PRO A 159 -8.26 37.74 -2.19
C PRO A 159 -8.14 37.50 -0.68
N ARG A 160 -7.74 36.29 -0.32
CA ARG A 160 -7.52 35.86 1.08
C ARG A 160 -6.01 35.83 1.46
N GLY A 161 -5.12 36.31 0.58
CA GLY A 161 -3.67 36.29 0.77
C GLY A 161 -3.06 34.89 0.82
N ARG A 162 -3.78 33.87 0.29
CA ARG A 162 -3.35 32.47 0.28
C ARG A 162 -2.84 32.07 -1.09
N LYS A 163 -2.01 30.99 -1.10
CA LYS A 163 -1.49 30.38 -2.33
C LYS A 163 -1.90 28.91 -2.41
N VAL A 164 -1.93 28.36 -3.62
CA VAL A 164 -2.07 26.92 -3.82
C VAL A 164 -0.79 26.24 -3.37
N ARG A 165 -0.85 25.43 -2.31
CA ARG A 165 0.30 24.75 -1.69
C ARG A 165 0.34 23.28 -2.00
N PHE A 166 -0.81 22.65 -2.20
CA PHE A 166 -0.96 21.20 -2.30
C PHE A 166 -1.55 20.79 -3.64
N PHE A 167 -1.08 19.67 -4.11
CA PHE A 167 -1.66 18.92 -5.22
C PHE A 167 -1.83 17.46 -4.81
N ARG A 168 -2.84 16.80 -5.34
CA ARG A 168 -3.00 15.35 -5.27
C ARG A 168 -3.32 14.81 -6.64
N PHE A 169 -2.68 13.71 -7.00
CA PHE A 169 -2.95 13.01 -8.25
C PHE A 169 -4.33 12.36 -8.21
N PRO A 170 -5.20 12.61 -9.21
CA PRO A 170 -6.40 11.82 -9.41
C PRO A 170 -6.12 10.32 -9.41
N PHE A 171 -6.98 9.55 -8.72
CA PHE A 171 -6.83 8.11 -8.52
C PHE A 171 -5.52 7.70 -7.83
N LEU A 172 -4.80 8.59 -7.18
CA LEU A 172 -3.47 8.40 -6.60
C LEU A 172 -2.43 7.87 -7.61
N ARG A 173 -2.65 8.07 -8.91
CA ARG A 173 -1.80 7.57 -10.00
C ARG A 173 -0.72 8.58 -10.35
N GLU A 174 0.50 8.32 -9.92
CA GLU A 174 1.65 9.22 -10.10
C GLU A 174 2.49 8.93 -11.36
N GLY A 175 1.97 8.11 -12.26
CA GLY A 175 2.62 7.72 -13.52
C GLY A 175 3.03 6.24 -13.52
N ASP A 176 3.20 5.73 -14.73
CA ASP A 176 3.52 4.34 -15.05
C ASP A 176 4.90 4.19 -15.70
N THR A 177 5.61 5.30 -15.89
CA THR A 177 6.99 5.34 -16.36
C THR A 177 7.82 6.29 -15.51
N GLU A 178 9.14 6.05 -15.45
CA GLU A 178 10.08 6.92 -14.74
C GLU A 178 10.06 8.35 -15.31
N GLU A 179 9.95 8.49 -16.64
CA GLU A 179 9.82 9.77 -17.30
C GLU A 179 8.61 10.57 -16.79
N LYS A 180 7.44 9.94 -16.70
CA LYS A 180 6.23 10.59 -16.15
C LYS A 180 6.39 10.98 -14.69
N LEU A 181 6.95 10.09 -13.88
CA LEU A 181 7.18 10.36 -12.46
C LEU A 181 8.07 11.59 -12.27
N GLU A 182 9.21 11.66 -12.95
CA GLU A 182 10.17 12.76 -12.85
C GLU A 182 9.62 14.08 -13.45
N ALA A 183 8.90 14.01 -14.57
CA ALA A 183 8.27 15.17 -15.19
C ALA A 183 7.31 15.89 -14.23
N MET A 184 6.43 15.13 -13.55
CA MET A 184 5.47 15.74 -12.63
C MET A 184 6.10 16.20 -11.32
N ARG A 185 7.09 15.51 -10.79
CA ARG A 185 7.84 15.98 -9.61
C ARG A 185 8.49 17.31 -9.86
N ARG A 186 9.15 17.45 -11.01
CA ARG A 186 9.77 18.72 -11.42
C ARG A 186 8.72 19.83 -11.55
N TYR A 187 7.63 19.57 -12.27
CA TYR A 187 6.56 20.54 -12.44
C TYR A 187 5.94 20.98 -11.10
N LEU A 188 5.66 20.05 -10.20
CA LEU A 188 5.09 20.38 -8.89
C LEU A 188 6.04 21.24 -8.06
N ALA A 189 7.34 20.93 -8.07
CA ALA A 189 8.36 21.74 -7.41
C ALA A 189 8.45 23.16 -8.00
N GLU A 190 8.48 23.29 -9.33
CA GLU A 190 8.51 24.57 -10.05
C GLU A 190 7.26 25.42 -9.78
N SER A 191 6.10 24.78 -9.68
CA SER A 191 4.81 25.46 -9.41
C SER A 191 4.55 25.72 -7.93
N GLY A 192 5.44 25.29 -7.04
CA GLY A 192 5.33 25.44 -5.59
C GLY A 192 4.21 24.60 -4.96
N GLN A 193 3.81 23.51 -5.59
CA GLN A 193 2.81 22.57 -5.09
C GLN A 193 3.50 21.33 -4.51
N ALA A 194 3.18 20.96 -3.27
CA ALA A 194 3.58 19.69 -2.70
C ALA A 194 2.56 18.60 -3.06
N ASN A 195 3.04 17.43 -3.49
CA ASN A 195 2.18 16.25 -3.61
C ASN A 195 1.73 15.79 -2.22
N LEU A 196 0.44 15.90 -1.94
CA LEU A 196 -0.17 15.50 -0.67
C LEU A 196 -0.45 13.99 -0.68
N ALA A 197 0.58 13.22 -0.34
CA ALA A 197 0.51 11.77 -0.34
C ALA A 197 -0.51 11.25 0.68
N VAL A 198 -1.23 10.18 0.31
CA VAL A 198 -2.21 9.50 1.15
C VAL A 198 -1.56 8.35 1.90
N THR A 199 -1.95 8.13 3.15
CA THR A 199 -1.57 6.94 3.90
C THR A 199 -2.74 6.01 4.17
N ILE A 200 -3.96 6.55 4.26
CA ILE A 200 -5.21 5.79 4.46
C ILE A 200 -6.19 6.19 3.37
N ASP A 201 -6.52 5.26 2.47
CA ASP A 201 -7.62 5.37 1.50
C ASP A 201 -8.83 4.62 2.07
N ASP A 202 -9.98 5.30 2.16
CA ASP A 202 -11.18 4.78 2.81
C ASP A 202 -12.18 4.11 1.84
N GLN A 203 -11.97 4.29 0.55
CA GLN A 203 -12.82 3.76 -0.53
C GLN A 203 -14.32 4.11 -0.42
N ASP A 204 -14.67 5.22 0.22
CA ASP A 204 -16.06 5.68 0.43
C ASP A 204 -16.85 5.83 -0.87
N TRP A 205 -16.17 6.11 -1.98
CA TRP A 205 -16.74 6.20 -3.32
C TRP A 205 -17.49 4.93 -3.74
N SER A 206 -17.09 3.76 -3.23
CA SER A 206 -17.75 2.48 -3.53
C SER A 206 -19.08 2.30 -2.79
N PHE A 207 -19.25 2.96 -1.64
CA PHE A 207 -20.45 2.90 -0.81
C PHE A 207 -21.46 4.00 -1.12
N ASP A 208 -21.03 5.16 -1.62
CA ASP A 208 -21.89 6.33 -1.76
C ASP A 208 -23.11 6.10 -2.65
N ARG A 209 -22.91 5.64 -3.89
CA ARG A 209 -24.02 5.43 -4.83
C ARG A 209 -25.04 4.39 -4.33
N PRO A 210 -24.67 3.19 -3.89
CA PRO A 210 -25.61 2.23 -3.33
C PRO A 210 -26.38 2.77 -2.13
N TRP A 211 -25.72 3.53 -1.25
CA TRP A 211 -26.34 4.14 -0.09
C TRP A 211 -27.40 5.20 -0.48
N VAL A 212 -27.10 6.07 -1.43
CA VAL A 212 -28.03 7.09 -1.95
C VAL A 212 -29.21 6.43 -2.66
N GLU A 213 -28.99 5.39 -3.44
CA GLU A 213 -30.05 4.63 -4.12
C GLU A 213 -30.99 3.95 -3.12
N ALA A 214 -30.45 3.34 -2.06
CA ALA A 214 -31.25 2.76 -0.98
C ALA A 214 -32.11 3.82 -0.29
N ARG A 215 -31.53 5.00 0.00
CA ARG A 215 -32.23 6.15 0.58
C ARG A 215 -33.37 6.62 -0.31
N ARG A 216 -33.12 6.85 -1.60
CA ARG A 216 -34.14 7.31 -2.58
C ARG A 216 -35.26 6.31 -2.75
N ALA A 217 -34.95 5.02 -2.64
CA ALA A 217 -35.94 3.93 -2.73
C ALA A 217 -36.72 3.68 -1.42
N GLY A 218 -36.46 4.43 -0.35
CA GLY A 218 -37.08 4.22 0.97
C GLY A 218 -36.67 2.92 1.67
N LYS A 219 -35.55 2.31 1.27
CA LYS A 219 -35.05 1.04 1.81
C LYS A 219 -34.16 1.26 3.04
N GLY A 220 -34.75 1.79 4.14
CA GLY A 220 -34.02 2.19 5.33
C GLY A 220 -33.10 1.12 5.89
N ARG A 221 -33.54 -0.16 5.98
CA ARG A 221 -32.69 -1.23 6.46
C ARG A 221 -31.44 -1.48 5.59
N GLN A 222 -31.58 -1.36 4.26
CA GLN A 222 -30.44 -1.51 3.35
C GLN A 222 -29.46 -0.35 3.50
N GLN A 223 -29.98 0.86 3.68
CA GLN A 223 -29.17 2.07 3.91
C GLN A 223 -28.37 1.95 5.22
N GLU A 224 -28.99 1.47 6.31
CA GLU A 224 -28.32 1.21 7.59
C GLU A 224 -27.20 0.19 7.47
N LEU A 225 -27.44 -0.91 6.74
CA LEU A 225 -26.41 -1.94 6.53
C LEU A 225 -25.20 -1.38 5.75
N LEU A 226 -25.46 -0.62 4.68
CA LEU A 226 -24.39 0.01 3.90
C LEU A 226 -23.57 1.01 4.72
N ALA A 227 -24.21 1.78 5.60
CA ALA A 227 -23.52 2.67 6.53
C ALA A 227 -22.65 1.90 7.53
N ALA A 228 -23.18 0.80 8.08
CA ALA A 228 -22.42 -0.07 9.00
C ALA A 228 -21.23 -0.74 8.30
N ASP A 229 -21.41 -1.23 7.08
CA ASP A 229 -20.34 -1.84 6.28
C ASP A 229 -19.24 -0.80 5.94
N TYR A 230 -19.63 0.42 5.56
CA TYR A 230 -18.69 1.52 5.35
C TYR A 230 -17.87 1.83 6.61
N GLN A 231 -18.53 2.00 7.77
CA GLN A 231 -17.85 2.24 9.04
C GLN A 231 -16.89 1.10 9.40
N ALA A 232 -17.28 -0.15 9.16
CA ALA A 232 -16.43 -1.31 9.42
C ALA A 232 -15.21 -1.35 8.48
N ALA A 233 -15.42 -1.15 7.17
CA ALA A 233 -14.37 -1.11 6.17
C ALA A 233 -13.34 -0.01 6.47
N LEU A 234 -13.82 1.18 6.81
CA LEU A 234 -12.97 2.31 7.13
C LEU A 234 -12.12 2.07 8.40
N ARG A 235 -12.73 1.54 9.47
CA ARG A 235 -11.98 1.19 10.69
C ARG A 235 -10.93 0.12 10.43
N LEU A 236 -11.21 -0.81 9.53
CA LEU A 236 -10.25 -1.83 9.11
C LEU A 236 -9.09 -1.19 8.32
N ALA A 237 -9.39 -0.31 7.36
CA ALA A 237 -8.39 0.43 6.58
C ALA A 237 -7.46 1.26 7.48
N VAL A 238 -8.02 2.03 8.42
CA VAL A 238 -7.23 2.80 9.39
C VAL A 238 -6.24 1.89 10.13
N ARG A 239 -6.72 0.81 10.74
CA ARG A 239 -5.87 -0.11 11.51
C ARG A 239 -4.82 -0.82 10.65
N HIS A 240 -5.15 -1.12 9.40
CA HIS A 240 -4.24 -1.76 8.46
C HIS A 240 -3.08 -0.83 8.13
N HIS A 241 -3.38 0.39 7.68
CA HIS A 241 -2.36 1.36 7.26
C HIS A 241 -1.54 1.91 8.44
N GLU A 242 -2.13 2.02 9.63
CA GLU A 242 -1.38 2.32 10.85
C GLU A 242 -0.30 1.27 11.12
N ARG A 243 -0.69 -0.02 11.10
CA ARG A 243 0.28 -1.11 11.32
C ARG A 243 1.37 -1.12 10.25
N ALA A 244 0.99 -0.89 9.00
CA ALA A 244 1.95 -0.83 7.89
C ALA A 244 2.96 0.32 8.10
N GLY A 245 2.49 1.52 8.41
CA GLY A 245 3.35 2.67 8.70
C GLY A 245 4.24 2.46 9.92
N ASP A 246 3.69 1.92 11.01
CA ASP A 246 4.44 1.64 12.25
C ASP A 246 5.56 0.61 12.02
N GLN A 247 5.27 -0.44 11.25
CA GLN A 247 6.27 -1.45 10.89
C GLN A 247 7.36 -0.90 9.97
N LEU A 248 7.01 0.00 9.06
CA LEU A 248 7.96 0.63 8.14
C LEU A 248 8.89 1.60 8.87
N LEU A 249 8.34 2.40 9.79
CA LEU A 249 9.08 3.45 10.49
C LEU A 249 9.68 3.01 11.82
N GLY A 250 9.29 1.86 12.35
CA GLY A 250 9.68 1.38 13.69
C GLY A 250 9.13 2.26 14.83
N ARG A 251 8.12 3.08 14.57
CA ARG A 251 7.46 4.00 15.51
C ARG A 251 6.05 4.33 15.06
N PRO A 252 5.19 4.90 15.93
CA PRO A 252 3.90 5.39 15.50
C PRO A 252 4.03 6.39 14.34
N ALA A 253 3.41 6.05 13.20
CA ALA A 253 3.44 6.86 11.99
C ALA A 253 2.32 7.90 12.01
N PRO A 254 2.57 9.18 11.64
CA PRO A 254 1.49 10.12 11.37
C PRO A 254 0.71 9.68 10.14
N GLN A 255 -0.57 10.07 10.05
CA GLN A 255 -1.45 9.58 8.99
C GLN A 255 -2.06 10.72 8.19
N VAL A 256 -2.30 10.47 6.90
CA VAL A 256 -3.08 11.32 5.99
C VAL A 256 -4.27 10.50 5.50
N LEU A 257 -5.45 10.82 6.02
CA LEU A 257 -6.70 10.17 5.67
C LEU A 257 -7.32 10.85 4.43
N LEU A 258 -7.63 10.07 3.42
CA LEU A 258 -8.39 10.49 2.25
C LEU A 258 -9.86 10.14 2.45
N LEU A 259 -10.71 11.13 2.28
CA LEU A 259 -12.17 11.06 2.23
C LEU A 259 -12.65 11.78 0.97
N HIS A 260 -13.91 11.57 0.57
CA HIS A 260 -14.52 12.34 -0.53
C HIS A 260 -15.75 13.11 -0.05
N ALA A 261 -16.00 14.29 -0.67
CA ALA A 261 -17.16 15.12 -0.36
C ALA A 261 -18.43 14.53 -0.97
N ASN A 262 -18.91 13.41 -0.45
CA ASN A 262 -20.06 12.65 -0.94
C ASN A 262 -21.21 12.56 0.09
N SER A 263 -22.30 11.90 -0.29
CA SER A 263 -23.53 11.86 0.53
C SER A 263 -23.40 10.94 1.74
N ILE A 264 -22.74 9.79 1.62
CA ILE A 264 -22.53 8.88 2.74
C ILE A 264 -21.55 9.50 3.75
N GLY A 265 -20.50 10.21 3.28
CA GLY A 265 -19.58 10.93 4.13
C GLY A 265 -20.27 11.95 5.01
N ALA A 266 -21.19 12.74 4.45
CA ALA A 266 -21.95 13.72 5.24
C ALA A 266 -22.79 13.08 6.36
N SER A 267 -23.25 11.83 6.20
CA SER A 267 -23.96 11.06 7.22
C SER A 267 -23.02 10.46 8.25
N GLU A 268 -21.91 9.89 7.82
CA GLU A 268 -21.10 8.97 8.63
C GLU A 268 -19.85 9.61 9.26
N TRP A 269 -19.37 10.76 8.78
CA TRP A 269 -18.18 11.41 9.35
C TRP A 269 -18.29 11.78 10.83
N PRO A 270 -19.47 12.23 11.36
CA PRO A 270 -19.57 12.49 12.80
C PRO A 270 -19.17 11.28 13.67
N GLN A 271 -19.65 10.08 13.29
CA GLN A 271 -19.31 8.84 14.00
C GLN A 271 -17.86 8.42 13.77
N LEU A 272 -17.35 8.56 12.54
CA LEU A 272 -15.97 8.30 12.19
C LEU A 272 -15.01 9.12 13.04
N PHE A 273 -15.18 10.45 13.03
CA PHE A 273 -14.26 11.36 13.72
C PHE A 273 -14.32 11.21 15.25
N ALA A 274 -15.50 10.93 15.81
CA ALA A 274 -15.62 10.57 17.20
C ALA A 274 -14.81 9.31 17.54
N TRP A 275 -14.96 8.25 16.74
CA TRP A 275 -14.21 7.01 16.93
C TRP A 275 -12.69 7.21 16.79
N LEU A 276 -12.22 8.00 15.84
CA LEU A 276 -10.80 8.33 15.68
C LEU A 276 -10.26 9.02 16.92
N ALA A 277 -10.98 10.04 17.45
CA ALA A 277 -10.59 10.72 18.69
C ALA A 277 -10.54 9.75 19.89
N GLU A 278 -11.54 8.89 20.06
CA GLU A 278 -11.62 7.88 21.12
C GLU A 278 -10.50 6.85 21.05
N THR A 279 -9.99 6.54 19.86
CA THR A 279 -8.92 5.55 19.63
C THR A 279 -7.52 6.13 19.67
N GLY A 280 -7.37 7.40 20.11
CA GLY A 280 -6.07 8.02 20.39
C GLY A 280 -5.49 8.79 19.19
N HIS A 281 -6.30 9.12 18.18
CA HIS A 281 -5.88 10.03 17.12
C HIS A 281 -6.02 11.47 17.58
N ARG A 282 -5.08 12.29 17.17
CA ARG A 282 -5.12 13.74 17.31
C ARG A 282 -5.15 14.37 15.92
N PHE A 283 -6.22 15.08 15.64
CA PHE A 283 -6.32 15.82 14.39
C PHE A 283 -5.26 16.90 14.31
N ALA A 284 -4.49 16.93 13.26
CA ALA A 284 -3.33 17.78 13.07
C ALA A 284 -3.40 18.53 11.73
N SER A 285 -2.69 19.65 11.65
CA SER A 285 -2.59 20.42 10.40
C SER A 285 -1.70 19.72 9.38
N ALA A 286 -1.82 20.14 8.11
CA ALA A 286 -0.93 19.66 7.06
C ALA A 286 0.54 19.97 7.37
N ASP A 287 0.84 21.16 7.87
CA ASP A 287 2.21 21.55 8.22
C ASP A 287 2.81 20.66 9.30
N GLU A 288 2.01 20.28 10.30
CA GLU A 288 2.47 19.40 11.36
C GLU A 288 2.73 17.96 10.88
N VAL A 289 1.80 17.37 10.12
CA VAL A 289 1.93 16.00 9.63
C VAL A 289 3.04 15.89 8.60
N LEU A 290 3.13 16.83 7.67
CA LEU A 290 4.14 16.83 6.61
C LEU A 290 5.55 17.22 7.10
N ALA A 291 5.70 17.74 8.32
CA ALA A 291 7.00 17.95 8.94
C ALA A 291 7.67 16.63 9.36
N ASP A 292 6.94 15.52 9.42
CA ASP A 292 7.54 14.22 9.70
C ASP A 292 8.45 13.78 8.54
N PRO A 293 9.68 13.30 8.85
CA PRO A 293 10.65 12.88 7.82
C PRO A 293 10.12 11.87 6.80
N ALA A 294 9.10 11.07 7.17
CA ALA A 294 8.49 10.11 6.25
C ALA A 294 7.82 10.77 5.03
N PHE A 295 7.46 12.06 5.11
CA PHE A 295 6.87 12.83 4.02
C PHE A 295 7.88 13.75 3.31
N ALA A 296 9.11 13.89 3.84
CA ALA A 296 10.10 14.83 3.30
C ALA A 296 10.56 14.45 1.89
N GLU A 297 10.69 13.14 1.64
CA GLU A 297 11.09 12.62 0.34
C GLU A 297 10.17 11.46 -0.05
N LEU A 298 9.22 11.73 -0.94
CA LEU A 298 8.31 10.71 -1.43
C LEU A 298 9.06 9.65 -2.23
N PRO A 299 8.77 8.36 -2.02
CA PRO A 299 9.48 7.27 -2.67
C PRO A 299 9.36 7.33 -4.19
N ARG A 300 10.48 7.05 -4.88
CA ARG A 300 10.54 6.97 -6.34
C ARG A 300 10.02 5.61 -6.83
N VAL A 301 8.74 5.40 -6.60
CA VAL A 301 8.03 4.20 -7.05
C VAL A 301 6.94 4.63 -8.01
N MET A 302 6.91 3.99 -9.17
CA MET A 302 5.80 4.16 -10.11
C MET A 302 4.50 3.72 -9.46
N ALA A 303 3.46 4.54 -9.58
CA ALA A 303 2.15 4.27 -8.99
C ALA A 303 1.06 4.26 -10.08
N PRO A 304 1.06 3.26 -10.99
CA PRO A 304 0.10 3.19 -12.08
C PRO A 304 -1.33 2.85 -11.62
N TYR A 305 -1.49 2.25 -10.43
CA TYR A 305 -2.76 1.75 -9.93
C TYR A 305 -3.31 2.52 -8.71
N GLY A 306 -2.61 3.57 -8.29
CA GLY A 306 -3.02 4.36 -7.14
C GLY A 306 -2.59 3.74 -5.80
N TYR A 307 -1.38 4.07 -5.36
CA TYR A 307 -0.81 3.54 -4.12
C TYR A 307 -0.66 4.62 -3.06
N GLY A 308 -1.01 4.27 -1.83
CA GLY A 308 -0.69 5.07 -0.66
C GLY A 308 0.83 5.12 -0.39
N LEU A 309 1.23 6.03 0.49
CA LEU A 309 2.64 6.22 0.85
C LEU A 309 3.24 4.95 1.47
N TRP A 310 2.50 4.30 2.37
CA TRP A 310 3.00 3.09 3.05
C TRP A 310 3.14 1.91 2.08
N ASP A 311 2.26 1.79 1.09
CA ASP A 311 2.35 0.75 0.07
C ASP A 311 3.62 0.92 -0.76
N ARG A 312 3.94 2.16 -1.15
CA ARG A 312 5.15 2.47 -1.94
C ARG A 312 6.44 2.25 -1.15
N LEU A 313 6.48 2.65 0.11
CA LEU A 313 7.63 2.40 0.99
C LEU A 313 7.79 0.90 1.28
N GLY A 314 6.68 0.18 1.47
CA GLY A 314 6.67 -1.27 1.61
C GLY A 314 7.27 -1.97 0.39
N GLN A 315 6.88 -1.57 -0.82
CA GLN A 315 7.44 -2.09 -2.06
C GLN A 315 8.95 -1.88 -2.15
N LEU A 316 9.44 -0.67 -1.84
CA LEU A 316 10.88 -0.40 -1.85
C LEU A 316 11.64 -1.28 -0.85
N ARG A 317 11.10 -1.46 0.35
CA ARG A 317 11.69 -2.34 1.35
C ARG A 317 11.71 -3.78 0.86
N ASP A 318 10.60 -4.30 0.36
CA ASP A 318 10.50 -5.67 -0.14
C ASP A 318 11.46 -5.92 -1.33
N GLN A 319 11.63 -4.91 -2.20
CA GLN A 319 12.61 -4.96 -3.29
C GLN A 319 14.04 -5.02 -2.76
N ALA A 320 14.39 -4.15 -1.81
CA ALA A 320 15.72 -4.13 -1.21
C ALA A 320 16.04 -5.44 -0.47
N GLU A 321 15.09 -5.96 0.31
CA GLU A 321 15.22 -7.26 0.99
C GLU A 321 15.40 -8.42 0.00
N ALA A 322 14.63 -8.43 -1.09
CA ALA A 322 14.74 -9.44 -2.14
C ALA A 322 16.10 -9.37 -2.84
N GLN A 323 16.56 -8.19 -3.21
CA GLN A 323 17.88 -7.98 -3.83
C GLN A 323 19.01 -8.41 -2.90
N GLN A 324 18.96 -8.04 -1.62
CA GLN A 324 19.95 -8.43 -0.63
C GLN A 324 19.97 -9.96 -0.41
N ALA A 325 18.81 -10.60 -0.31
CA ALA A 325 18.70 -12.05 -0.14
C ALA A 325 19.30 -12.81 -1.34
N VAL A 326 19.03 -12.32 -2.56
CA VAL A 326 19.57 -12.92 -3.78
C VAL A 326 21.08 -12.67 -3.92
N ALA A 327 21.56 -11.48 -3.57
CA ALA A 327 23.00 -11.19 -3.55
C ALA A 327 23.75 -12.15 -2.59
N THR A 328 23.20 -12.35 -1.39
CA THR A 328 23.75 -13.30 -0.41
C THR A 328 23.74 -14.74 -0.95
N LEU A 329 22.63 -15.16 -1.58
CA LEU A 329 22.51 -16.47 -2.20
C LEU A 329 23.58 -16.69 -3.27
N LEU A 330 23.81 -15.72 -4.15
CA LEU A 330 24.81 -15.81 -5.22
C LEU A 330 26.24 -15.83 -4.68
N SER A 331 26.53 -15.08 -3.60
CA SER A 331 27.82 -15.13 -2.91
C SER A 331 28.08 -16.52 -2.32
N THR A 332 27.13 -17.05 -1.55
CA THR A 332 27.22 -18.40 -0.97
C THR A 332 27.34 -19.48 -2.04
N GLN A 333 26.64 -19.32 -3.17
CA GLN A 333 26.75 -20.22 -4.31
C GLN A 333 28.17 -20.20 -4.91
N ALA A 334 28.78 -19.03 -5.08
CA ALA A 334 30.14 -18.90 -5.60
C ALA A 334 31.19 -19.46 -4.64
N GLU A 335 30.98 -19.31 -3.32
CA GLU A 335 31.82 -19.94 -2.28
C GLU A 335 31.73 -21.46 -2.33
N ALA A 336 30.53 -22.04 -2.44
CA ALA A 336 30.33 -23.47 -2.56
C ALA A 336 31.03 -24.06 -3.80
N TRP A 337 30.93 -23.35 -4.95
CA TRP A 337 31.68 -23.72 -6.16
C TRP A 337 33.20 -23.78 -5.89
N THR A 338 33.75 -22.70 -5.32
CA THR A 338 35.17 -22.55 -5.06
C THR A 338 35.67 -23.60 -4.08
N ALA A 339 34.87 -23.95 -3.08
CA ALA A 339 35.15 -25.06 -2.13
C ALA A 339 35.04 -26.47 -2.76
N GLY A 340 34.39 -26.58 -3.93
CA GLY A 340 34.16 -27.85 -4.60
C GLY A 340 32.89 -28.57 -4.19
N ASP A 341 32.05 -27.94 -3.38
CA ASP A 341 30.75 -28.48 -3.00
C ASP A 341 29.72 -28.15 -4.10
N LEU A 342 29.75 -28.93 -5.18
CA LEU A 342 28.82 -28.80 -6.29
C LEU A 342 27.37 -29.12 -5.87
N GLN A 343 27.19 -29.91 -4.81
CA GLN A 343 25.86 -30.19 -4.29
C GLN A 343 25.24 -28.93 -3.65
N ALA A 344 26.00 -28.25 -2.79
CA ALA A 344 25.60 -26.97 -2.22
C ALA A 344 25.41 -25.90 -3.31
N PHE A 345 26.34 -25.81 -4.29
CA PHE A 345 26.24 -24.94 -5.44
C PHE A 345 24.93 -25.13 -6.21
N CYS A 346 24.53 -26.38 -6.46
CA CYS A 346 23.29 -26.68 -7.20
C CYS A 346 22.02 -26.66 -6.33
N SER A 347 22.13 -26.59 -5.01
CA SER A 347 20.99 -26.59 -4.09
C SER A 347 20.07 -25.37 -4.26
N VAL A 348 20.60 -24.28 -4.79
CA VAL A 348 19.87 -23.04 -5.07
C VAL A 348 18.98 -23.09 -6.31
N TYR A 349 19.19 -24.08 -7.19
CA TYR A 349 18.32 -24.29 -8.34
C TYR A 349 16.96 -24.89 -7.90
N ALA A 350 15.89 -24.50 -8.58
CA ALA A 350 14.61 -25.16 -8.46
C ALA A 350 14.67 -26.58 -9.02
N GLU A 351 13.76 -27.46 -8.60
CA GLU A 351 13.73 -28.85 -9.10
C GLU A 351 13.50 -28.92 -10.60
N ASP A 352 12.72 -27.97 -11.14
CA ASP A 352 12.37 -27.83 -12.55
C ASP A 352 13.25 -26.84 -13.32
N ALA A 353 14.34 -26.37 -12.75
CA ALA A 353 15.21 -25.35 -13.33
C ALA A 353 15.68 -25.67 -14.74
N LEU A 354 15.76 -24.64 -15.59
CA LEU A 354 16.30 -24.72 -16.94
C LEU A 354 17.67 -24.02 -17.01
N PHE A 355 18.70 -24.80 -17.24
CA PHE A 355 20.05 -24.29 -17.54
C PHE A 355 20.30 -24.28 -19.04
N ILE A 356 20.76 -23.14 -19.59
CA ILE A 356 21.07 -22.94 -21.00
C ILE A 356 22.52 -22.52 -21.13
N SER A 357 23.22 -23.08 -22.10
CA SER A 357 24.58 -22.73 -22.45
C SER A 357 24.81 -22.88 -23.96
N PRO A 358 25.92 -22.40 -24.54
CA PRO A 358 26.25 -22.61 -25.96
C PRO A 358 26.29 -24.09 -26.36
N SER A 359 26.52 -25.02 -25.41
CA SER A 359 26.53 -26.46 -25.67
C SER A 359 25.14 -27.14 -25.54
N GLY A 360 24.07 -26.37 -25.33
CA GLY A 360 22.70 -26.87 -25.24
C GLY A 360 22.03 -26.57 -23.90
N GLN A 361 20.89 -27.21 -23.68
CA GLN A 361 20.07 -27.03 -22.49
C GLN A 361 20.11 -28.25 -21.55
N THR A 362 19.90 -28.01 -20.28
CA THR A 362 19.79 -29.06 -19.23
C THR A 362 18.62 -28.70 -18.32
N ARG A 363 17.70 -29.63 -18.09
CA ARG A 363 16.52 -29.39 -17.26
C ARG A 363 16.56 -30.22 -16.01
N GLY A 364 16.25 -29.57 -14.89
CA GLY A 364 16.17 -30.15 -13.57
C GLY A 364 17.48 -30.04 -12.78
N ARG A 365 17.34 -29.74 -11.48
CA ARG A 365 18.48 -29.53 -10.57
C ARG A 365 19.49 -30.69 -10.56
N LEU A 366 19.01 -31.93 -10.53
CA LEU A 366 19.87 -33.12 -10.51
C LEU A 366 20.67 -33.25 -11.82
N ALA A 367 20.03 -33.02 -12.96
CA ALA A 367 20.72 -33.07 -14.25
C ALA A 367 21.75 -31.92 -14.40
N VAL A 368 21.50 -30.76 -13.82
CA VAL A 368 22.48 -29.67 -13.75
C VAL A 368 23.66 -30.07 -12.87
N LEU A 369 23.42 -30.68 -11.73
CA LEU A 369 24.50 -31.20 -10.84
C LEU A 369 25.36 -32.24 -11.57
N GLU A 370 24.77 -33.26 -12.19
CA GLU A 370 25.47 -34.28 -12.95
C GLU A 370 26.34 -33.70 -14.06
N ARG A 371 25.78 -32.71 -14.80
CA ARG A 371 26.50 -31.94 -15.81
C ARG A 371 27.73 -31.25 -15.24
N TYR A 372 27.64 -30.59 -14.10
CA TYR A 372 28.75 -29.90 -13.46
C TYR A 372 29.77 -30.85 -12.92
N GLN A 373 29.38 -31.96 -12.28
CA GLN A 373 30.27 -33.00 -11.81
C GLN A 373 31.09 -33.63 -12.93
N LYS A 374 30.46 -33.89 -14.07
CA LYS A 374 31.13 -34.44 -15.26
C LYS A 374 32.12 -33.44 -15.89
N ARG A 375 31.76 -32.17 -15.94
CA ARG A 375 32.56 -31.12 -16.61
C ARG A 375 33.69 -30.60 -15.74
N TYR A 376 33.54 -30.63 -14.43
CA TYR A 376 34.45 -30.03 -13.44
C TYR A 376 34.77 -31.02 -12.33
N PRO A 377 35.49 -32.11 -12.65
CA PRO A 377 35.71 -33.24 -11.72
C PRO A 377 36.61 -32.88 -10.53
N ASP A 378 37.48 -31.90 -10.69
CA ASP A 378 38.45 -31.47 -9.67
C ASP A 378 38.61 -29.96 -9.62
N GLN A 379 39.39 -29.47 -8.66
CA GLN A 379 39.61 -28.05 -8.43
C GLN A 379 40.36 -27.38 -9.59
N ALA A 380 41.29 -28.06 -10.23
CA ALA A 380 42.03 -27.52 -11.40
C ALA A 380 41.12 -27.28 -12.58
N ALA A 381 40.13 -28.17 -12.79
CA ALA A 381 39.09 -27.98 -13.81
C ALA A 381 38.12 -26.87 -13.46
N ARG A 382 37.73 -26.71 -12.16
CA ARG A 382 36.74 -25.74 -11.71
C ARG A 382 37.25 -24.32 -11.62
N GLY A 383 38.42 -24.12 -10.99
CA GLY A 383 38.88 -22.78 -10.59
C GLY A 383 38.04 -22.17 -9.47
N ALA A 384 38.37 -20.93 -9.10
CA ALA A 384 37.62 -20.14 -8.13
C ALA A 384 36.58 -19.24 -8.86
N LEU A 385 35.33 -19.32 -8.46
CA LEU A 385 34.22 -18.56 -9.06
C LEU A 385 34.03 -17.20 -8.34
N THR A 386 33.88 -16.16 -9.11
CA THR A 386 33.30 -14.91 -8.68
C THR A 386 32.10 -14.54 -9.56
N LEU A 387 31.05 -14.02 -8.93
CA LEU A 387 29.87 -13.49 -9.59
C LEU A 387 29.78 -11.99 -9.31
N GLU A 388 29.91 -11.19 -10.33
CA GLU A 388 29.73 -9.73 -10.27
C GLU A 388 28.32 -9.39 -10.79
N VAL A 389 27.45 -8.96 -9.91
CA VAL A 389 26.10 -8.54 -10.31
C VAL A 389 26.18 -7.23 -11.06
N ILE A 390 25.65 -7.21 -12.27
CA ILE A 390 25.53 -6.02 -13.14
C ILE A 390 24.19 -5.34 -12.88
N GLU A 391 23.12 -6.11 -12.80
CA GLU A 391 21.77 -5.58 -12.62
C GLU A 391 20.86 -6.62 -11.94
N MET A 392 19.97 -6.15 -11.07
CA MET A 392 18.85 -6.93 -10.53
C MET A 392 17.55 -6.18 -10.78
N ARG A 393 16.60 -6.85 -11.41
CA ARG A 393 15.25 -6.30 -11.66
C ARG A 393 14.22 -7.17 -10.96
N PRO A 394 13.54 -6.63 -9.93
CA PRO A 394 12.43 -7.32 -9.31
C PRO A 394 11.21 -7.33 -10.25
N PHE A 395 10.42 -8.39 -10.16
CA PHE A 395 9.08 -8.44 -10.72
C PHE A 395 8.11 -8.91 -9.66
N SER A 396 6.99 -8.18 -9.58
CA SER A 396 5.93 -8.44 -8.63
C SER A 396 4.74 -9.05 -9.34
N GLY A 397 3.99 -9.90 -8.65
CA GLY A 397 2.68 -10.33 -9.10
C GLY A 397 1.66 -9.19 -8.95
N VAL A 398 0.53 -9.35 -9.58
CA VAL A 398 -0.66 -8.54 -9.31
C VAL A 398 -1.57 -9.39 -8.43
N GLU A 399 -1.90 -8.88 -7.26
CA GLU A 399 -2.93 -9.45 -6.42
C GLU A 399 -4.24 -8.75 -6.72
N VAL A 400 -5.34 -9.50 -6.66
CA VAL A 400 -6.68 -8.94 -6.88
C VAL A 400 -7.37 -8.88 -5.53
N THR A 401 -7.81 -7.69 -5.13
CA THR A 401 -8.57 -7.50 -3.90
C THR A 401 -9.91 -8.26 -3.98
N PRO A 402 -10.57 -8.54 -2.85
CA PRO A 402 -11.92 -9.11 -2.86
C PRO A 402 -12.93 -8.26 -3.66
N GLN A 403 -12.66 -6.98 -3.86
CA GLN A 403 -13.45 -6.03 -4.66
C GLN A 403 -13.13 -6.08 -6.15
N GLY A 404 -12.10 -6.84 -6.57
CA GLY A 404 -11.68 -6.98 -7.96
C GLY A 404 -10.60 -5.98 -8.41
N ASP A 405 -10.09 -5.15 -7.51
CA ASP A 405 -9.03 -4.19 -7.84
C ASP A 405 -7.67 -4.89 -7.89
N ALA A 406 -6.88 -4.55 -8.91
CA ALA A 406 -5.52 -5.01 -9.03
C ALA A 406 -4.61 -4.22 -8.08
N VAL A 407 -4.01 -4.89 -7.11
CA VAL A 407 -3.00 -4.31 -6.21
C VAL A 407 -1.65 -4.99 -6.44
N PRO A 408 -0.53 -4.29 -6.18
CA PRO A 408 0.76 -4.93 -6.30
C PRO A 408 0.89 -6.02 -5.25
N GLY A 409 1.18 -7.22 -5.72
CA GLY A 409 1.68 -8.27 -4.85
C GLY A 409 3.13 -8.00 -4.46
N GLY A 410 3.62 -8.70 -3.44
CA GLY A 410 5.03 -8.67 -3.06
C GLY A 410 5.96 -9.11 -4.20
N VAL A 411 7.26 -8.94 -4.01
CA VAL A 411 8.26 -9.39 -4.99
C VAL A 411 8.26 -10.92 -5.07
N HIS A 412 7.82 -11.45 -6.21
CA HIS A 412 7.73 -12.89 -6.47
C HIS A 412 8.93 -13.44 -7.23
N GLY A 413 9.68 -12.58 -7.90
CA GLY A 413 10.83 -12.99 -8.68
C GLY A 413 11.84 -11.86 -8.91
N LEU A 414 13.02 -12.26 -9.35
CA LEU A 414 14.13 -11.38 -9.73
C LEU A 414 14.77 -11.90 -11.01
N SER A 415 15.06 -11.01 -11.96
CA SER A 415 16.05 -11.28 -12.99
C SER A 415 17.37 -10.66 -12.57
N VAL A 416 18.46 -11.39 -12.78
CA VAL A 416 19.82 -10.98 -12.44
C VAL A 416 20.71 -11.13 -13.66
N ALA A 417 21.26 -10.04 -14.14
CA ALA A 417 22.37 -10.07 -15.07
C ALA A 417 23.66 -9.99 -14.27
N ALA A 418 24.56 -10.96 -14.49
CA ALA A 418 25.84 -11.02 -13.76
C ALA A 418 26.98 -11.45 -14.70
N ARG A 419 28.17 -11.06 -14.34
CA ARG A 419 29.43 -11.58 -14.93
C ARG A 419 29.96 -12.68 -14.04
N TRP A 420 30.19 -13.85 -14.60
CA TRP A 420 30.93 -14.90 -13.93
C TRP A 420 32.40 -14.86 -14.36
N THR A 421 33.31 -15.16 -13.43
CA THR A 421 34.74 -15.29 -13.69
C THR A 421 35.26 -16.50 -12.92
N LEU A 422 35.90 -17.42 -13.66
CA LEU A 422 36.63 -18.54 -13.09
C LEU A 422 38.13 -18.22 -13.13
N ARG A 423 38.75 -18.17 -11.97
CA ARG A 423 40.22 -17.97 -11.81
C ARG A 423 40.89 -19.27 -11.52
N TYR A 424 41.95 -19.53 -12.26
CA TYR A 424 42.74 -20.74 -12.15
C TYR A 424 44.14 -20.42 -11.64
N PRO A 425 44.83 -21.32 -10.94
CA PRO A 425 46.18 -21.09 -10.44
C PRO A 425 47.24 -21.12 -11.55
N ASP A 426 46.97 -21.86 -12.64
CA ASP A 426 47.95 -22.24 -13.67
C ASP A 426 47.63 -21.81 -15.07
N ARG A 427 46.53 -21.10 -15.28
CA ARG A 427 46.08 -20.62 -16.60
C ARG A 427 45.31 -19.30 -16.52
N ALA A 428 45.08 -18.69 -17.68
CA ALA A 428 44.29 -17.48 -17.78
C ALA A 428 42.86 -17.67 -17.28
N PRO A 429 42.25 -16.65 -16.64
CA PRO A 429 40.86 -16.71 -16.20
C PRO A 429 39.92 -16.86 -17.37
N ALA A 430 38.81 -17.57 -17.17
CA ALA A 430 37.66 -17.60 -18.06
C ALA A 430 36.54 -16.71 -17.49
N SER A 431 35.83 -16.00 -18.35
CA SER A 431 34.76 -15.11 -17.93
C SER A 431 33.65 -15.10 -18.98
N GLY A 432 32.43 -14.83 -18.54
CA GLY A 432 31.27 -14.67 -19.39
C GLY A 432 30.11 -13.97 -18.68
N LEU A 433 28.97 -13.97 -19.31
CA LEU A 433 27.76 -13.39 -18.76
C LEU A 433 26.75 -14.47 -18.39
N THR A 434 25.95 -14.24 -17.39
CA THR A 434 24.79 -15.05 -17.06
C THR A 434 23.57 -14.18 -16.83
N LEU A 435 22.42 -14.67 -17.28
CA LEU A 435 21.11 -14.17 -16.96
C LEU A 435 20.39 -15.21 -16.13
N LEU A 436 20.14 -14.87 -14.87
CA LEU A 436 19.41 -15.72 -13.93
C LEU A 436 17.99 -15.17 -13.76
N VAL A 437 17.03 -16.09 -13.69
CA VAL A 437 15.67 -15.80 -13.22
C VAL A 437 15.47 -16.59 -11.93
N LEU A 438 15.17 -15.85 -10.87
CA LEU A 438 14.89 -16.42 -9.56
C LEU A 438 13.41 -16.24 -9.21
N ARG A 439 12.84 -17.26 -8.58
CA ARG A 439 11.48 -17.25 -8.03
C ARG A 439 11.56 -17.34 -6.51
N ARG A 440 10.69 -16.59 -5.84
CA ARG A 440 10.50 -16.70 -4.40
C ARG A 440 9.63 -17.93 -4.10
N ASP A 441 10.11 -18.82 -3.27
CA ASP A 441 9.44 -20.05 -2.85
C ASP A 441 9.36 -20.05 -1.31
N GLY A 442 8.23 -19.53 -0.81
CA GLY A 442 8.08 -19.20 0.60
C GLY A 442 9.10 -18.14 1.06
N LYS A 443 10.00 -18.52 1.96
CA LYS A 443 11.10 -17.66 2.43
C LYS A 443 12.40 -17.84 1.61
N ALA A 444 12.49 -18.85 0.75
CA ALA A 444 13.68 -19.16 -0.03
C ALA A 444 13.61 -18.59 -1.45
N TRP A 445 14.77 -18.29 -2.02
CA TRP A 445 14.92 -17.96 -3.43
C TRP A 445 15.46 -19.16 -4.19
N ARG A 446 14.95 -19.40 -5.40
CA ARG A 446 15.38 -20.50 -6.26
C ARG A 446 15.64 -20.02 -7.68
N ILE A 447 16.77 -20.42 -8.27
CA ILE A 447 17.04 -20.19 -9.69
C ILE A 447 16.14 -21.13 -10.49
N VAL A 448 15.22 -20.56 -11.27
CA VAL A 448 14.34 -21.29 -12.17
C VAL A 448 14.88 -21.31 -13.60
N GLN A 449 15.72 -20.33 -13.92
CA GLN A 449 16.34 -20.23 -15.24
C GLN A 449 17.75 -19.65 -15.10
N ASP A 450 18.71 -20.25 -15.81
CA ASP A 450 20.11 -19.82 -15.89
C ASP A 450 20.54 -19.91 -17.35
N ALA A 451 20.89 -18.76 -17.94
CA ALA A 451 21.44 -18.70 -19.29
C ALA A 451 22.85 -18.13 -19.23
N SER A 452 23.84 -19.02 -19.36
CA SER A 452 25.27 -18.68 -19.23
C SER A 452 26.00 -18.78 -20.57
N PHE A 453 26.76 -17.75 -20.94
CA PHE A 453 27.43 -17.58 -22.22
C PHE A 453 28.90 -17.23 -22.04
#